data_a9c53a1979962d9d177b5cdf26a49f84
#
_entry.id   a9c53a1979962d9d177b5cdf26a49f84
#
_cell.length_a   1.000
_cell.length_b   1.000
_cell.length_c   1.000
_cell.angle_alpha   90.00
_cell.angle_beta   90.00
_cell.angle_gamma   90.00
#
_symmetry.space_group_name_H-M   'P 1'
#
loop_
_entity.id
_entity.type
_entity.pdbx_description
1 polymer ?
#
loop_
_entity_poly.entity_id
_entity_poly.type
_entity_poly.pdbx_seq_one_letter_code
_entity_poly.pdbx_strand_id
1 'polypeptide(L)'
;MDRLEIAIGHQLGDLTIDLELGVDPGQTVALLGPSGAGKSSVLRAIAGLLQPARGQVHLGAHHWFDAAEGINLSPDERSVGLVFQDYALFPHMTVLENVEFASADAAPEILSRFGVGELARAMPSSLSGGERQRVALARALARDPDVLLLDEPLSALDTITRREVRAELAGLLAEVPVPTIVVTHDPVDAADLADNVAVMDGGKIVQVGTLSELRGSPQHITVERILGPAESDER
;
A
#
# COMPACT_ATOMS: atom_id res chain seq x y z
N MET A 1 6.31 -14.14 -11.79
CA MET A 1 5.58 -13.37 -10.76
C MET A 1 4.15 -13.23 -11.22
N ASP A 2 3.21 -13.27 -10.30
CA ASP A 2 1.81 -13.45 -10.60
C ASP A 2 1.03 -12.16 -10.39
N ARG A 3 -0.06 -11.98 -11.15
CA ARG A 3 -0.99 -10.85 -11.00
C ARG A 3 -1.83 -11.05 -9.74
N LEU A 4 -1.99 -9.98 -8.94
CA LEU A 4 -2.95 -9.94 -7.84
C LEU A 4 -4.33 -9.56 -8.39
N GLU A 5 -5.34 -10.37 -8.10
CA GLU A 5 -6.73 -10.10 -8.46
C GLU A 5 -7.61 -10.09 -7.21
N ILE A 6 -8.43 -9.07 -7.09
CA ILE A 6 -9.27 -8.78 -5.94
C ILE A 6 -10.69 -8.53 -6.46
N ALA A 7 -11.65 -9.30 -6.00
CA ALA A 7 -13.07 -9.07 -6.24
C ALA A 7 -13.81 -9.36 -4.94
N ILE A 8 -14.12 -8.32 -4.16
CA ILE A 8 -14.65 -8.49 -2.80
C ILE A 8 -15.89 -7.66 -2.53
N GLY A 9 -16.79 -8.23 -1.73
CA GLY A 9 -17.91 -7.50 -1.14
C GLY A 9 -17.96 -7.69 0.38
N HIS A 10 -18.10 -6.58 1.11
CA HIS A 10 -18.15 -6.58 2.57
C HIS A 10 -18.95 -5.39 3.11
N GLN A 11 -19.65 -5.60 4.22
CA GLN A 11 -20.42 -4.56 4.91
C GLN A 11 -19.67 -4.09 6.16
N LEU A 12 -19.36 -2.79 6.22
CA LEU A 12 -18.68 -2.14 7.35
C LEU A 12 -19.61 -1.04 7.93
N GLY A 13 -20.42 -1.37 8.92
CA GLY A 13 -21.45 -0.46 9.39
C GLY A 13 -22.36 -0.03 8.22
N ASP A 14 -22.43 1.27 7.95
CA ASP A 14 -23.23 1.81 6.85
C ASP A 14 -22.51 1.78 5.49
N LEU A 15 -21.20 1.49 5.45
CA LEU A 15 -20.43 1.41 4.22
C LEU A 15 -20.48 0.01 3.62
N THR A 16 -20.83 -0.09 2.34
CA THR A 16 -20.75 -1.34 1.59
C THR A 16 -19.53 -1.29 0.66
N ILE A 17 -18.52 -2.09 0.91
CA ILE A 17 -17.40 -2.30 -0.01
C ILE A 17 -17.87 -3.29 -1.08
N ASP A 18 -17.69 -2.93 -2.34
CA ASP A 18 -17.99 -3.77 -3.51
C ASP A 18 -17.09 -3.33 -4.67
N LEU A 19 -15.98 -4.01 -4.85
CA LEU A 19 -14.96 -3.60 -5.82
C LEU A 19 -14.25 -4.79 -6.47
N GLU A 20 -13.71 -4.49 -7.65
CA GLU A 20 -12.79 -5.35 -8.38
C GLU A 20 -11.52 -4.54 -8.71
N LEU A 21 -10.35 -5.14 -8.53
CA LEU A 21 -9.05 -4.55 -8.83
C LEU A 21 -8.05 -5.63 -9.21
N GLY A 22 -7.30 -5.39 -10.29
CA GLY A 22 -6.14 -6.20 -10.67
C GLY A 22 -4.86 -5.38 -10.61
N VAL A 23 -3.76 -5.97 -10.13
CA VAL A 23 -2.43 -5.36 -10.08
C VAL A 23 -1.42 -6.33 -10.66
N ASP A 24 -0.69 -5.88 -11.68
CA ASP A 24 0.32 -6.69 -12.34
C ASP A 24 1.63 -6.73 -11.53
N PRO A 25 2.48 -7.77 -11.71
CA PRO A 25 3.80 -7.83 -11.11
C PRO A 25 4.63 -6.59 -11.45
N GLY A 26 5.31 -6.02 -10.46
CA GLY A 26 6.12 -4.81 -10.62
C GLY A 26 5.31 -3.53 -10.85
N GLN A 27 3.98 -3.60 -10.81
CA GLN A 27 3.10 -2.44 -10.91
C GLN A 27 2.74 -1.93 -9.53
N THR A 28 2.77 -0.62 -9.36
CA THR A 28 2.22 0.07 -8.20
C THR A 28 0.88 0.73 -8.55
N VAL A 29 -0.17 0.39 -7.80
CA VAL A 29 -1.49 1.03 -7.92
C VAL A 29 -1.78 1.85 -6.66
N ALA A 30 -2.08 3.14 -6.82
CA ALA A 30 -2.57 3.96 -5.72
C ALA A 30 -4.08 3.80 -5.58
N LEU A 31 -4.54 3.41 -4.39
CA LEU A 31 -5.95 3.45 -4.02
C LEU A 31 -6.25 4.82 -3.39
N LEU A 32 -6.78 5.74 -4.19
CA LEU A 32 -7.00 7.14 -3.85
C LEU A 32 -8.49 7.38 -3.55
N GLY A 33 -8.80 8.20 -2.55
CA GLY A 33 -10.19 8.55 -2.24
C GLY A 33 -10.35 9.22 -0.89
N PRO A 34 -11.55 9.74 -0.58
CA PRO A 34 -11.80 10.42 0.68
C PRO A 34 -11.62 9.50 1.89
N SER A 35 -11.43 10.11 3.08
CA SER A 35 -11.43 9.37 4.33
C SER A 35 -12.77 8.65 4.52
N GLY A 36 -12.73 7.42 5.02
CA GLY A 36 -13.93 6.59 5.19
C GLY A 36 -14.41 5.87 3.92
N ALA A 37 -13.77 6.02 2.76
CA ALA A 37 -14.13 5.29 1.53
C ALA A 37 -13.91 3.77 1.59
N GLY A 38 -13.21 3.26 2.63
CA GLY A 38 -12.97 1.82 2.81
C GLY A 38 -11.59 1.34 2.37
N LYS A 39 -10.67 2.24 1.95
CA LYS A 39 -9.35 1.90 1.40
C LYS A 39 -8.51 0.98 2.28
N SER A 40 -8.31 1.34 3.56
CA SER A 40 -7.56 0.49 4.51
C SER A 40 -8.23 -0.86 4.78
N SER A 41 -9.57 -0.93 4.66
CA SER A 41 -10.29 -2.19 4.80
C SER A 41 -10.05 -3.12 3.61
N VAL A 42 -9.86 -2.58 2.41
CA VAL A 42 -9.43 -3.35 1.23
C VAL A 42 -8.05 -3.94 1.48
N LEU A 43 -7.07 -3.15 1.96
CA LEU A 43 -5.75 -3.67 2.30
C LEU A 43 -5.82 -4.78 3.35
N ARG A 44 -6.62 -4.57 4.40
CA ARG A 44 -6.82 -5.59 5.46
C ARG A 44 -7.46 -6.87 4.92
N ALA A 45 -8.37 -6.76 3.95
CA ALA A 45 -8.97 -7.92 3.29
C ALA A 45 -7.93 -8.71 2.48
N ILE A 46 -7.07 -8.02 1.72
CA ILE A 46 -5.97 -8.65 0.98
C ILE A 46 -4.98 -9.33 1.93
N ALA A 47 -4.61 -8.65 3.02
CA ALA A 47 -3.68 -9.18 4.02
C ALA A 47 -4.27 -10.29 4.93
N GLY A 48 -5.57 -10.64 4.78
CA GLY A 48 -6.21 -11.65 5.62
C GLY A 48 -6.60 -11.17 7.03
N LEU A 49 -6.46 -9.87 7.30
CA LEU A 49 -6.82 -9.22 8.58
C LEU A 49 -8.32 -8.87 8.67
N LEU A 50 -9.01 -8.92 7.55
CA LEU A 50 -10.45 -8.77 7.41
C LEU A 50 -10.97 -9.86 6.47
N GLN A 51 -11.95 -10.65 6.90
CA GLN A 51 -12.60 -11.62 6.04
C GLN A 51 -13.78 -10.95 5.30
N PRO A 52 -13.72 -10.82 3.95
CA PRO A 52 -14.85 -10.32 3.18
C PRO A 52 -16.08 -11.23 3.31
N ALA A 53 -17.27 -10.67 3.12
CA ALA A 53 -18.53 -11.46 3.17
C ALA A 53 -18.73 -12.27 1.88
N ARG A 54 -18.14 -11.84 0.74
CA ARG A 54 -18.24 -12.50 -0.56
C ARG A 54 -17.05 -12.14 -1.44
N GLY A 55 -16.87 -12.92 -2.50
CA GLY A 55 -15.87 -12.68 -3.54
C GLY A 55 -14.61 -13.49 -3.35
N GLN A 56 -13.53 -13.03 -3.93
CA GLN A 56 -12.26 -13.75 -3.97
C GLN A 56 -11.06 -12.79 -3.95
N VAL A 57 -9.92 -13.29 -3.46
CA VAL A 57 -8.58 -12.67 -3.56
C VAL A 57 -7.62 -13.77 -3.96
N HIS A 58 -6.92 -13.60 -5.07
CA HIS A 58 -5.93 -14.58 -5.51
C HIS A 58 -4.70 -13.93 -6.16
N LEU A 59 -3.58 -14.60 -6.07
CA LEU A 59 -2.34 -14.26 -6.73
C LEU A 59 -2.01 -15.35 -7.75
N GLY A 60 -2.18 -15.03 -9.03
CA GLY A 60 -2.14 -16.04 -10.10
C GLY A 60 -3.11 -17.18 -9.83
N ALA A 61 -2.60 -18.41 -9.72
CA ALA A 61 -3.40 -19.61 -9.41
C ALA A 61 -3.63 -19.84 -7.90
N HIS A 62 -3.03 -19.02 -7.02
CA HIS A 62 -3.12 -19.22 -5.57
C HIS A 62 -4.28 -18.41 -4.98
N HIS A 63 -5.33 -19.11 -4.57
CA HIS A 63 -6.47 -18.50 -3.88
C HIS A 63 -6.11 -18.23 -2.41
N TRP A 64 -6.11 -16.96 -2.01
CA TRP A 64 -5.95 -16.54 -0.62
C TRP A 64 -7.29 -16.46 0.10
N PHE A 65 -8.32 -16.07 -0.63
CA PHE A 65 -9.69 -16.02 -0.16
C PHE A 65 -10.64 -16.37 -1.31
N ASP A 66 -11.59 -17.26 -1.07
CA ASP A 66 -12.72 -17.54 -1.95
C ASP A 66 -13.93 -17.92 -1.09
N ALA A 67 -14.94 -17.04 -1.08
CA ALA A 67 -16.13 -17.24 -0.26
C ALA A 67 -16.99 -18.41 -0.75
N ALA A 68 -16.98 -18.73 -2.06
CA ALA A 68 -17.75 -19.81 -2.64
C ALA A 68 -17.13 -21.18 -2.33
N GLU A 69 -15.79 -21.26 -2.36
CA GLU A 69 -15.03 -22.47 -2.08
C GLU A 69 -14.71 -22.65 -0.59
N GLY A 70 -15.03 -21.64 0.25
CA GLY A 70 -14.73 -21.65 1.69
C GLY A 70 -13.24 -21.51 2.01
N ILE A 71 -12.44 -20.96 1.08
CA ILE A 71 -11.01 -20.71 1.27
C ILE A 71 -10.83 -19.38 1.98
N ASN A 72 -10.02 -19.38 3.06
CA ASN A 72 -9.61 -18.17 3.75
C ASN A 72 -8.28 -18.41 4.45
N LEU A 73 -7.17 -18.16 3.74
CA LEU A 73 -5.83 -18.26 4.30
C LEU A 73 -5.65 -17.22 5.41
N SER A 74 -4.99 -17.63 6.49
CA SER A 74 -4.58 -16.71 7.56
C SER A 74 -3.52 -15.72 7.07
N PRO A 75 -3.30 -14.57 7.77
CA PRO A 75 -2.31 -13.58 7.35
C PRO A 75 -0.88 -14.12 7.21
N ASP A 76 -0.50 -15.10 8.02
CA ASP A 76 0.81 -15.74 8.00
C ASP A 76 0.99 -16.71 6.83
N GLU A 77 -0.11 -17.22 6.26
CA GLU A 77 -0.11 -18.05 5.06
C GLU A 77 -0.11 -17.24 3.76
N ARG A 78 -0.42 -15.92 3.84
CA ARG A 78 -0.33 -15.01 2.70
C ARG A 78 1.02 -14.34 2.71
N SER A 79 1.75 -14.44 1.62
CA SER A 79 3.07 -13.81 1.47
C SER A 79 2.92 -12.30 1.21
N VAL A 80 2.51 -11.54 2.23
CA VAL A 80 2.22 -10.11 2.14
C VAL A 80 3.17 -9.29 3.01
N GLY A 81 3.84 -8.31 2.42
CA GLY A 81 4.49 -7.22 3.13
C GLY A 81 3.48 -6.11 3.40
N LEU A 82 3.21 -5.79 4.67
CA LEU A 82 2.27 -4.75 5.05
C LEU A 82 2.94 -3.66 5.88
N VAL A 83 2.83 -2.42 5.43
CA VAL A 83 3.21 -1.22 6.18
C VAL A 83 1.96 -0.49 6.61
N PHE A 84 1.77 -0.35 7.92
CA PHE A 84 0.65 0.39 8.52
C PHE A 84 0.94 1.90 8.56
N GLN A 85 -0.11 2.69 8.68
CA GLN A 85 -0.05 4.15 8.75
C GLN A 85 0.86 4.70 9.86
N ASP A 86 0.91 4.03 11.01
CA ASP A 86 1.77 4.37 12.16
C ASP A 86 3.09 3.60 12.15
N TYR A 87 3.41 2.94 10.99
CA TYR A 87 4.56 2.06 10.79
C TYR A 87 4.56 0.80 11.65
N ALA A 88 3.83 0.74 12.75
CA ALA A 88 3.69 -0.36 13.69
C ALA A 88 5.04 -1.03 14.06
N LEU A 89 6.09 -0.22 14.27
CA LEU A 89 7.38 -0.72 14.76
C LEU A 89 7.24 -1.15 16.22
N PHE A 90 7.88 -2.24 16.58
CA PHE A 90 7.91 -2.72 17.95
C PHE A 90 8.75 -1.77 18.81
N PRO A 91 8.15 -1.00 19.74
CA PRO A 91 8.84 0.09 20.44
C PRO A 91 9.91 -0.38 21.45
N HIS A 92 9.88 -1.66 21.81
CA HIS A 92 10.80 -2.32 22.74
C HIS A 92 11.94 -3.08 22.03
N MET A 93 11.96 -3.06 20.71
CA MET A 93 12.98 -3.67 19.85
C MET A 93 13.80 -2.60 19.15
N THR A 94 15.09 -2.84 18.97
CA THR A 94 15.95 -2.02 18.12
C THR A 94 15.53 -2.08 16.65
N VAL A 95 16.10 -1.23 15.80
CA VAL A 95 15.90 -1.27 14.33
C VAL A 95 16.23 -2.66 13.78
N LEU A 96 17.39 -3.22 14.16
CA LEU A 96 17.79 -4.55 13.72
C LEU A 96 16.77 -5.61 14.16
N GLU A 97 16.43 -5.66 15.44
CA GLU A 97 15.47 -6.65 15.98
C GLU A 97 14.08 -6.53 15.34
N ASN A 98 13.65 -5.30 14.96
CA ASN A 98 12.40 -5.10 14.22
C ASN A 98 12.42 -5.79 12.84
N VAL A 99 13.55 -5.76 12.14
CA VAL A 99 13.68 -6.39 10.82
C VAL A 99 13.97 -7.88 10.96
N GLU A 100 14.79 -8.29 11.93
CA GLU A 100 15.07 -9.71 12.25
C GLU A 100 13.79 -10.47 12.62
N PHE A 101 12.80 -9.79 13.21
CA PHE A 101 11.49 -10.38 13.49
C PHE A 101 10.82 -10.95 12.22
N ALA A 102 11.04 -10.29 11.07
CA ALA A 102 10.55 -10.78 9.79
C ALA A 102 11.52 -11.81 9.17
N SER A 103 12.82 -11.55 9.16
CA SER A 103 13.86 -12.45 8.64
C SER A 103 15.22 -12.05 9.22
N ALA A 104 15.79 -12.92 10.07
CA ALA A 104 17.09 -12.67 10.67
C ALA A 104 18.23 -12.67 9.64
N ASP A 105 18.16 -13.55 8.64
CA ASP A 105 19.19 -13.69 7.62
C ASP A 105 19.22 -12.51 6.66
N ALA A 106 18.06 -11.97 6.29
CA ALA A 106 17.95 -10.85 5.37
C ALA A 106 18.17 -9.47 6.03
N ALA A 107 18.03 -9.36 7.36
CA ALA A 107 18.00 -8.08 8.06
C ALA A 107 19.24 -7.18 7.81
N PRO A 108 20.49 -7.65 7.87
CA PRO A 108 21.65 -6.79 7.66
C PRO A 108 21.71 -6.20 6.25
N GLU A 109 21.42 -7.02 5.23
CA GLU A 109 21.45 -6.62 3.83
C GLU A 109 20.34 -5.61 3.52
N ILE A 110 19.11 -5.90 3.96
CA ILE A 110 17.97 -5.03 3.66
C ILE A 110 18.07 -3.70 4.42
N LEU A 111 18.56 -3.66 5.65
CA LEU A 111 18.83 -2.42 6.38
C LEU A 111 19.87 -1.55 5.64
N SER A 112 20.90 -2.16 5.07
CA SER A 112 21.89 -1.47 4.25
C SER A 112 21.26 -0.91 2.97
N ARG A 113 20.46 -1.71 2.27
CA ARG A 113 19.75 -1.31 1.03
C ARG A 113 18.81 -0.12 1.29
N PHE A 114 18.17 -0.06 2.45
CA PHE A 114 17.27 1.05 2.85
C PHE A 114 18.00 2.22 3.52
N GLY A 115 19.34 2.22 3.57
CA GLY A 115 20.14 3.31 4.12
C GLY A 115 19.94 3.54 5.63
N VAL A 116 19.55 2.49 6.38
CA VAL A 116 19.33 2.55 7.83
C VAL A 116 20.21 1.57 8.61
N GLY A 117 21.24 1.01 7.97
CA GLY A 117 22.17 0.07 8.61
C GLY A 117 22.91 0.66 9.81
N GLU A 118 23.33 1.93 9.73
CA GLU A 118 23.99 2.64 10.83
C GLU A 118 23.08 2.82 12.07
N LEU A 119 21.75 2.73 11.86
CA LEU A 119 20.73 2.85 12.90
C LEU A 119 20.35 1.50 13.52
N ALA A 120 21.03 0.40 13.19
CA ALA A 120 20.68 -0.96 13.60
C ALA A 120 20.44 -1.11 15.13
N ARG A 121 21.19 -0.36 15.95
CA ARG A 121 21.08 -0.38 17.42
C ARG A 121 20.15 0.70 18.00
N ALA A 122 19.61 1.57 17.16
CA ALA A 122 18.70 2.62 17.60
C ALA A 122 17.32 2.06 17.96
N MET A 123 16.61 2.75 18.85
CA MET A 123 15.22 2.44 19.21
C MET A 123 14.27 3.24 18.30
N PRO A 124 13.08 2.74 17.95
CA PRO A 124 12.10 3.44 17.12
C PRO A 124 11.76 4.85 17.60
N SER A 125 11.80 5.09 18.93
CA SER A 125 11.52 6.40 19.54
C SER A 125 12.56 7.47 19.22
N SER A 126 13.78 7.09 18.84
CA SER A 126 14.87 8.01 18.50
C SER A 126 14.95 8.34 17.01
N LEU A 127 14.14 7.67 16.17
CA LEU A 127 14.17 7.82 14.72
C LEU A 127 13.33 9.02 14.27
N SER A 128 13.75 9.67 13.19
CA SER A 128 12.92 10.59 12.41
C SER A 128 11.75 9.83 11.72
N GLY A 129 10.76 10.57 11.22
CA GLY A 129 9.64 9.97 10.49
C GLY A 129 10.08 9.15 9.28
N GLY A 130 10.99 9.69 8.46
CA GLY A 130 11.53 8.99 7.28
C GLY A 130 12.35 7.75 7.65
N GLU A 131 13.14 7.79 8.72
CA GLU A 131 13.88 6.63 9.20
C GLU A 131 12.93 5.51 9.69
N ARG A 132 11.87 5.87 10.45
CA ARG A 132 10.85 4.89 10.85
C ARG A 132 10.17 4.23 9.64
N GLN A 133 9.87 5.01 8.62
CA GLN A 133 9.28 4.50 7.39
C GLN A 133 10.21 3.53 6.68
N ARG A 134 11.49 3.87 6.49
CA ARG A 134 12.48 2.98 5.86
C ARG A 134 12.67 1.67 6.64
N VAL A 135 12.66 1.73 7.97
CA VAL A 135 12.70 0.52 8.81
C VAL A 135 11.45 -0.34 8.64
N ALA A 136 10.27 0.28 8.57
CA ALA A 136 9.01 -0.45 8.35
C ALA A 136 8.96 -1.11 6.97
N LEU A 137 9.43 -0.43 5.92
CA LEU A 137 9.57 -1.00 4.57
C LEU A 137 10.60 -2.14 4.55
N ALA A 138 11.78 -1.95 5.17
CA ALA A 138 12.79 -2.99 5.29
C ALA A 138 12.20 -4.24 5.98
N ARG A 139 11.45 -4.07 7.08
CA ARG A 139 10.76 -5.17 7.75
C ARG A 139 9.73 -5.86 6.86
N ALA A 140 8.91 -5.08 6.12
CA ALA A 140 7.88 -5.62 5.24
C ALA A 140 8.47 -6.44 4.09
N LEU A 141 9.64 -6.03 3.56
CA LEU A 141 10.31 -6.69 2.44
C LEU A 141 11.31 -7.77 2.86
N ALA A 142 11.68 -7.86 4.14
CA ALA A 142 12.68 -8.83 4.62
C ALA A 142 12.27 -10.30 4.45
N ARG A 143 10.96 -10.59 4.30
CA ARG A 143 10.45 -11.94 4.04
C ARG A 143 10.27 -12.25 2.55
N ASP A 144 10.74 -11.38 1.65
CA ASP A 144 10.56 -11.51 0.21
C ASP A 144 9.07 -11.76 -0.16
N PRO A 145 8.18 -10.80 0.16
CA PRO A 145 6.75 -11.00 -0.01
C PRO A 145 6.35 -11.04 -1.50
N ASP A 146 5.25 -11.74 -1.79
CA ASP A 146 4.66 -11.81 -3.12
C ASP A 146 3.78 -10.59 -3.48
N VAL A 147 3.35 -9.82 -2.47
CA VAL A 147 2.57 -8.57 -2.59
C VAL A 147 3.01 -7.58 -1.53
N LEU A 148 3.11 -6.30 -1.90
CA LEU A 148 3.40 -5.20 -0.98
C LEU A 148 2.18 -4.28 -0.82
N LEU A 149 1.80 -4.00 0.43
CA LEU A 149 0.68 -3.14 0.80
C LEU A 149 1.14 -2.00 1.70
N LEU A 150 0.85 -0.75 1.32
CA LEU A 150 1.23 0.44 2.07
C LEU A 150 -0.03 1.24 2.44
N ASP A 151 -0.33 1.36 3.73
CA ASP A 151 -1.50 2.10 4.22
C ASP A 151 -1.08 3.50 4.67
N GLU A 152 -1.35 4.52 3.85
CA GLU A 152 -1.01 5.94 4.07
C GLU A 152 0.45 6.18 4.52
N PRO A 153 1.44 5.67 3.79
CA PRO A 153 2.83 5.59 4.26
C PRO A 153 3.48 6.95 4.56
N LEU A 154 2.95 8.06 4.03
CA LEU A 154 3.51 9.40 4.19
C LEU A 154 2.67 10.32 5.10
N SER A 155 1.52 9.83 5.61
CA SER A 155 0.56 10.68 6.33
C SER A 155 1.07 11.25 7.66
N ALA A 156 2.00 10.55 8.31
CA ALA A 156 2.57 10.94 9.60
C ALA A 156 3.72 11.97 9.51
N LEU A 157 4.09 12.39 8.29
CA LEU A 157 5.22 13.29 8.03
C LEU A 157 4.76 14.74 7.85
N ASP A 158 5.58 15.69 8.31
CA ASP A 158 5.42 17.10 7.97
C ASP A 158 5.69 17.36 6.48
N THR A 159 5.26 18.49 5.96
CA THR A 159 5.27 18.80 4.52
C THR A 159 6.66 18.77 3.87
N ILE A 160 7.70 19.20 4.61
CA ILE A 160 9.08 19.27 4.08
C ILE A 160 9.65 17.86 4.00
N THR A 161 9.63 17.14 5.11
CA THR A 161 10.09 15.75 5.22
C THR A 161 9.34 14.84 4.26
N ARG A 162 8.02 15.05 4.10
CA ARG A 162 7.17 14.26 3.19
C ARG A 162 7.64 14.31 1.75
N ARG A 163 8.09 15.48 1.25
CA ARG A 163 8.57 15.61 -0.13
C ARG A 163 9.85 14.81 -0.38
N GLU A 164 10.80 14.86 0.56
CA GLU A 164 12.07 14.12 0.47
C GLU A 164 11.81 12.61 0.53
N VAL A 165 11.08 12.18 1.55
CA VAL A 165 10.75 10.77 1.78
C VAL A 165 9.89 10.18 0.65
N ARG A 166 9.01 10.97 0.03
CA ARG A 166 8.23 10.56 -1.14
C ARG A 166 9.13 10.20 -2.31
N ALA A 167 10.11 11.05 -2.63
CA ALA A 167 11.05 10.78 -3.72
C ALA A 167 11.89 9.51 -3.45
N GLU A 168 12.35 9.32 -2.20
CA GLU A 168 13.05 8.12 -1.78
C GLU A 168 12.15 6.87 -1.92
N LEU A 169 10.90 6.96 -1.42
CA LEU A 169 9.93 5.86 -1.51
C LEU A 169 9.62 5.49 -2.95
N ALA A 170 9.43 6.48 -3.84
CA ALA A 170 9.20 6.23 -5.26
C ALA A 170 10.35 5.45 -5.89
N GLY A 171 11.62 5.83 -5.59
CA GLY A 171 12.80 5.10 -6.04
C GLY A 171 12.83 3.65 -5.55
N LEU A 172 12.47 3.43 -4.28
CA LEU A 172 12.42 2.08 -3.70
C LEU A 172 11.31 1.22 -4.32
N LEU A 173 10.12 1.78 -4.52
CA LEU A 173 8.98 1.07 -5.12
C LEU A 173 9.24 0.67 -6.58
N ALA A 174 9.96 1.50 -7.33
CA ALA A 174 10.35 1.19 -8.72
C ALA A 174 11.25 -0.06 -8.83
N GLU A 175 11.92 -0.46 -7.75
CA GLU A 175 12.76 -1.66 -7.70
C GLU A 175 12.00 -2.89 -7.18
N VAL A 176 10.76 -2.73 -6.69
CA VAL A 176 9.95 -3.81 -6.12
C VAL A 176 9.27 -4.59 -7.25
N PRO A 177 9.60 -5.89 -7.45
CA PRO A 177 9.12 -6.64 -8.60
C PRO A 177 7.72 -7.24 -8.43
N VAL A 178 7.09 -7.05 -7.27
CA VAL A 178 5.78 -7.63 -6.93
C VAL A 178 4.64 -6.63 -7.08
N PRO A 179 3.38 -7.08 -7.22
CA PRO A 179 2.21 -6.20 -7.17
C PRO A 179 2.23 -5.36 -5.90
N THR A 180 2.07 -4.04 -6.05
CA THR A 180 2.10 -3.11 -4.92
C THR A 180 0.83 -2.26 -4.90
N ILE A 181 0.21 -2.12 -3.72
CA ILE A 181 -0.93 -1.22 -3.52
C ILE A 181 -0.55 -0.18 -2.46
N VAL A 182 -0.68 1.10 -2.82
CA VAL A 182 -0.47 2.24 -1.91
C VAL A 182 -1.81 2.92 -1.64
N VAL A 183 -2.27 2.92 -0.41
CA VAL A 183 -3.42 3.73 -0.01
C VAL A 183 -2.95 5.14 0.31
N THR A 184 -3.61 6.13 -0.27
CA THR A 184 -3.39 7.55 0.05
C THR A 184 -4.68 8.36 -0.15
N HIS A 185 -4.74 9.54 0.46
CA HIS A 185 -5.76 10.55 0.20
C HIS A 185 -5.17 11.77 -0.53
N ASP A 186 -3.85 11.78 -0.77
CA ASP A 186 -3.12 12.87 -1.41
C ASP A 186 -2.85 12.52 -2.89
N PRO A 187 -3.37 13.31 -3.85
CA PRO A 187 -3.14 13.06 -5.26
C PRO A 187 -1.67 13.23 -5.69
N VAL A 188 -0.87 14.00 -4.93
CA VAL A 188 0.57 14.16 -5.22
C VAL A 188 1.32 12.89 -4.85
N ASP A 189 0.98 12.26 -3.72
CA ASP A 189 1.54 10.95 -3.36
C ASP A 189 1.17 9.90 -4.40
N ALA A 190 -0.10 9.88 -4.84
CA ALA A 190 -0.56 8.95 -5.88
C ALA A 190 0.19 9.14 -7.21
N ALA A 191 0.47 10.41 -7.59
CA ALA A 191 1.20 10.75 -8.81
C ALA A 191 2.66 10.27 -8.80
N ASP A 192 3.33 10.44 -7.65
CA ASP A 192 4.76 10.19 -7.54
C ASP A 192 5.08 8.71 -7.23
N LEU A 193 4.14 7.99 -6.59
CA LEU A 193 4.37 6.62 -6.10
C LEU A 193 3.77 5.53 -6.99
N ALA A 194 2.82 5.84 -7.89
CA ALA A 194 2.06 4.80 -8.57
C ALA A 194 2.02 4.95 -10.09
N ASP A 195 2.01 3.81 -10.79
CA ASP A 195 1.83 3.73 -12.24
C ASP A 195 0.39 4.02 -12.63
N ASN A 196 -0.57 3.50 -11.83
CA ASN A 196 -2.00 3.71 -12.00
C ASN A 196 -2.67 4.12 -10.69
N VAL A 197 -3.77 4.84 -10.84
CA VAL A 197 -4.59 5.30 -9.72
C VAL A 197 -5.99 4.70 -9.85
N ALA A 198 -6.44 4.00 -8.82
CA ALA A 198 -7.80 3.54 -8.65
C ALA A 198 -8.51 4.49 -7.67
N VAL A 199 -9.44 5.31 -8.17
CA VAL A 199 -10.20 6.23 -7.33
C VAL A 199 -11.36 5.51 -6.68
N MET A 200 -11.42 5.56 -5.36
CA MET A 200 -12.44 4.89 -4.55
C MET A 200 -13.39 5.90 -3.91
N ASP A 201 -14.69 5.67 -4.03
CA ASP A 201 -15.73 6.44 -3.37
C ASP A 201 -16.88 5.52 -2.92
N GLY A 202 -17.39 5.72 -1.71
CA GLY A 202 -18.52 4.97 -1.16
C GLY A 202 -18.36 3.45 -1.22
N GLY A 203 -17.13 2.94 -1.01
CA GLY A 203 -16.82 1.50 -1.04
C GLY A 203 -16.61 0.89 -2.43
N LYS A 204 -16.61 1.70 -3.50
CA LYS A 204 -16.46 1.23 -4.89
C LYS A 204 -15.32 1.94 -5.58
N ILE A 205 -14.68 1.26 -6.53
CA ILE A 205 -13.78 1.90 -7.48
C ILE A 205 -14.64 2.58 -8.54
N VAL A 206 -14.49 3.90 -8.67
CA VAL A 206 -15.29 4.72 -9.61
C VAL A 206 -14.56 5.01 -10.92
N GLN A 207 -13.22 4.96 -10.90
CA GLN A 207 -12.40 5.08 -12.11
C GLN A 207 -10.98 4.56 -11.85
N VAL A 208 -10.35 3.96 -12.86
CA VAL A 208 -8.96 3.51 -12.85
C VAL A 208 -8.25 4.05 -14.08
N GLY A 209 -7.01 4.44 -13.95
CA GLY A 209 -6.14 4.88 -15.05
C GLY A 209 -4.90 5.58 -14.52
N THR A 210 -4.05 6.05 -15.42
CA THR A 210 -2.96 6.96 -15.07
C THR A 210 -3.52 8.28 -14.54
N LEU A 211 -2.76 9.00 -13.73
CA LEU A 211 -3.22 10.29 -13.19
C LEU A 211 -3.56 11.28 -14.31
N SER A 212 -2.82 11.25 -15.43
CA SER A 212 -3.07 12.09 -16.60
C SER A 212 -4.41 11.78 -17.27
N GLU A 213 -4.74 10.50 -17.43
CA GLU A 213 -6.03 10.07 -17.99
C GLU A 213 -7.20 10.47 -17.08
N LEU A 214 -7.05 10.27 -15.76
CA LEU A 214 -8.07 10.65 -14.78
C LEU A 214 -8.35 12.14 -14.76
N ARG A 215 -7.30 12.98 -14.87
CA ARG A 215 -7.44 14.45 -14.97
C ARG A 215 -8.01 14.90 -16.31
N GLY A 216 -7.58 14.28 -17.41
CA GLY A 216 -8.00 14.63 -18.76
C GLY A 216 -9.44 14.24 -19.07
N SER A 217 -9.96 13.17 -18.44
CA SER A 217 -11.31 12.64 -18.67
C SER A 217 -11.92 12.08 -17.39
N PRO A 218 -12.25 12.92 -16.39
CA PRO A 218 -12.88 12.46 -15.17
C PRO A 218 -14.30 11.93 -15.46
N GLN A 219 -14.59 10.71 -15.01
CA GLN A 219 -15.89 10.05 -15.22
C GLN A 219 -16.79 10.12 -13.98
N HIS A 220 -16.27 10.62 -12.85
CA HIS A 220 -17.01 10.73 -11.60
C HIS A 220 -16.66 12.02 -10.86
N ILE A 221 -17.65 12.62 -10.21
CA ILE A 221 -17.48 13.91 -9.48
C ILE A 221 -16.38 13.84 -8.41
N THR A 222 -16.16 12.68 -7.81
CA THR A 222 -15.11 12.47 -6.82
C THR A 222 -13.72 12.57 -7.45
N VAL A 223 -13.55 12.09 -8.70
CA VAL A 223 -12.29 12.23 -9.46
C VAL A 223 -11.98 13.71 -9.71
N GLU A 224 -12.96 14.49 -10.23
CA GLU A 224 -12.84 15.94 -10.43
C GLU A 224 -12.49 16.67 -9.14
N ARG A 225 -13.14 16.30 -8.03
CA ARG A 225 -12.94 16.94 -6.73
C ARG A 225 -11.56 16.68 -6.16
N ILE A 226 -11.03 15.47 -6.32
CA ILE A 226 -9.74 15.07 -5.75
C ILE A 226 -8.58 15.58 -6.62
N LEU A 227 -8.70 15.47 -7.95
CA LEU A 227 -7.60 15.76 -8.86
C LEU A 227 -7.60 17.20 -9.38
N GLY A 228 -8.70 17.94 -9.18
CA GLY A 228 -8.91 19.27 -9.76
C GLY A 228 -9.17 19.20 -11.27
N PRO A 229 -9.54 20.34 -11.89
CA PRO A 229 -9.66 20.44 -13.34
C PRO A 229 -8.29 20.18 -14.00
N ALA A 230 -8.31 19.64 -15.23
CA ALA A 230 -7.13 19.57 -16.05
C ALA A 230 -6.46 20.95 -16.10
N GLU A 231 -5.16 21.04 -15.82
CA GLU A 231 -4.44 22.29 -16.04
C GLU A 231 -4.62 22.66 -17.52
N SER A 232 -5.40 23.72 -17.77
CA SER A 232 -5.43 24.31 -19.10
C SER A 232 -4.02 24.78 -19.39
N ASP A 233 -3.39 24.22 -20.43
CA ASP A 233 -2.14 24.69 -21.02
C ASP A 233 -2.33 26.19 -21.37
N GLU A 234 -2.12 27.07 -20.41
CA GLU A 234 -1.89 28.47 -20.71
C GLU A 234 -0.45 28.58 -21.25
N ARG A 235 -0.37 28.59 -22.58
CA ARG A 235 0.82 28.98 -23.33
C ARG A 235 1.04 30.50 -23.24
#